data_8cc1ebf8ee6a226f4e17259f35c4c8a6
#
_entry.id   8cc1ebf8ee6a226f4e17259f35c4c8a6
#
_cell.length_a   1.000
_cell.length_b   1.000
_cell.length_c   1.000
_cell.angle_alpha   90.00
_cell.angle_beta   90.00
_cell.angle_gamma   90.00
#
_symmetry.space_group_name_H-M   'P 1'
#
loop_
_entity.id
_entity.type
_entity.pdbx_description
1 polymer ?
#
loop_
_entity_poly.entity_id
_entity_poly.type
_entity_poly.pdbx_seq_one_letter_code
_entity_poly.pdbx_strand_id
1 'polypeptide(L)'
;MALLCSGHQVFPDITADGGHLYAVWWDSRYDPAYSAARPIGNNDAGETFPALQPWTASSNDNGATWTRSAVPLGPVLSNPNYEQFDNRAVPFAGDYLWITSVGQNVFATWTDWRNTVAGTDPREPGATDHADVLQCRTYDTATKTWSGDTCPRNGGLDQDIYGSVVH
;
A
#
# COMPACT_ATOMS: atom_id res chain seq x y z
N MET A 1 -1.52 11.83 -27.89
CA MET A 1 -0.98 10.50 -27.57
C MET A 1 -1.45 10.17 -26.18
N ALA A 2 -2.47 9.35 -26.02
CA ALA A 2 -2.92 8.89 -24.71
C ALA A 2 -1.80 8.04 -24.12
N LEU A 3 -1.16 8.50 -23.06
CA LEU A 3 -0.34 7.65 -22.21
C LEU A 3 -1.29 6.60 -21.63
N LEU A 4 -1.29 5.42 -22.23
CA LEU A 4 -1.88 4.25 -21.58
C LEU A 4 -1.10 4.06 -20.29
N CYS A 5 -1.66 4.50 -19.17
CA CYS A 5 -1.14 4.13 -17.87
C CYS A 5 -1.40 2.64 -17.73
N SER A 6 -0.37 1.81 -17.91
CA SER A 6 -0.41 0.43 -17.44
C SER A 6 -0.42 0.50 -15.92
N GLY A 7 -1.29 -0.26 -15.26
CA GLY A 7 -1.41 -0.28 -13.80
C GLY A 7 -2.81 0.06 -13.29
N HIS A 8 -3.06 -0.36 -12.07
CA HIS A 8 -4.29 -0.06 -11.36
C HIS A 8 -4.12 1.26 -10.58
N GLN A 9 -5.19 2.05 -10.51
CA GLN A 9 -5.32 3.22 -9.66
C GLN A 9 -6.49 2.97 -8.71
N VAL A 10 -6.23 2.98 -7.42
CA VAL A 10 -7.22 2.60 -6.42
C VAL A 10 -7.24 3.57 -5.23
N PHE A 11 -8.38 3.62 -4.56
CA PHE A 11 -8.60 4.40 -3.32
C PHE A 11 -8.23 5.89 -3.45
N PRO A 12 -8.81 6.65 -4.40
CA PRO A 12 -8.52 8.07 -4.50
C PRO A 12 -9.17 8.85 -3.36
N ASP A 13 -8.45 9.89 -2.90
CA ASP A 13 -8.99 10.93 -2.04
C ASP A 13 -8.63 12.30 -2.59
N ILE A 14 -9.41 13.32 -2.27
CA ILE A 14 -9.25 14.68 -2.76
C ILE A 14 -9.58 15.72 -1.69
N THR A 15 -8.78 16.77 -1.64
CA THR A 15 -9.03 17.95 -0.82
C THR A 15 -8.96 19.23 -1.66
N ALA A 16 -9.57 20.29 -1.16
CA ALA A 16 -9.57 21.61 -1.80
C ALA A 16 -9.33 22.70 -0.77
N ASP A 17 -8.45 23.64 -1.09
CA ASP A 17 -8.23 24.84 -0.27
C ASP A 17 -7.74 26.00 -1.13
N GLY A 18 -8.27 27.22 -0.88
CA GLY A 18 -7.83 28.45 -1.53
C GLY A 18 -7.92 28.46 -3.06
N GLY A 19 -8.81 27.66 -3.66
CA GLY A 19 -8.94 27.52 -5.12
C GLY A 19 -8.01 26.48 -5.74
N HIS A 20 -7.27 25.75 -4.92
CA HIS A 20 -6.42 24.65 -5.32
C HIS A 20 -7.07 23.31 -5.00
N LEU A 21 -6.87 22.31 -5.86
CA LEU A 21 -7.29 20.95 -5.64
C LEU A 21 -6.04 20.06 -5.48
N TYR A 22 -6.13 19.11 -4.56
CA TYR A 22 -5.07 18.12 -4.33
C TYR A 22 -5.70 16.74 -4.25
N ALA A 23 -5.10 15.78 -4.94
CA ALA A 23 -5.56 14.39 -4.95
C ALA A 23 -4.42 13.43 -4.57
N VAL A 24 -4.77 12.31 -3.96
CA VAL A 24 -3.87 11.19 -3.66
C VAL A 24 -4.53 9.89 -4.10
N TRP A 25 -3.76 8.92 -4.55
CA TRP A 25 -4.22 7.57 -4.85
C TRP A 25 -3.08 6.58 -4.80
N TRP A 26 -3.41 5.31 -4.63
CA TRP A 26 -2.48 4.22 -4.89
C TRP A 26 -2.36 3.97 -6.38
N ASP A 27 -1.13 3.72 -6.84
CA ASP A 27 -0.83 3.52 -8.26
C ASP A 27 0.14 2.36 -8.44
N SER A 28 -0.20 1.43 -9.32
CA SER A 28 0.63 0.28 -9.65
C SER A 28 1.29 0.36 -11.02
N ARG A 29 1.55 1.58 -11.54
CA ARG A 29 2.15 1.76 -12.87
C ARG A 29 3.52 1.13 -13.06
N TYR A 30 4.21 0.83 -11.97
CA TYR A 30 5.51 0.16 -11.95
C TYR A 30 5.42 -1.30 -11.51
N ASP A 31 4.22 -1.88 -11.48
CA ASP A 31 4.02 -3.29 -11.20
C ASP A 31 4.72 -4.16 -12.26
N PRO A 32 5.77 -4.92 -11.91
CA PRO A 32 6.49 -5.73 -12.86
C PRO A 32 5.68 -6.92 -13.39
N ALA A 33 4.62 -7.28 -12.68
CA ALA A 33 3.73 -8.39 -13.01
C ALA A 33 2.36 -7.93 -13.51
N TYR A 34 2.21 -6.66 -13.88
CA TYR A 34 0.92 -6.07 -14.23
C TYR A 34 0.12 -6.90 -15.23
N SER A 35 -1.13 -7.15 -14.87
CA SER A 35 -2.16 -7.68 -15.77
C SER A 35 -3.52 -7.13 -15.37
N ALA A 36 -4.34 -6.74 -16.33
CA ALA A 36 -5.71 -6.30 -16.05
C ALA A 36 -6.61 -7.39 -15.46
N ALA A 37 -6.18 -8.66 -15.52
CA ALA A 37 -6.94 -9.81 -15.08
C ALA A 37 -6.42 -10.43 -13.76
N ARG A 38 -5.33 -9.90 -13.20
CA ARG A 38 -4.73 -10.40 -11.97
C ARG A 38 -4.71 -9.35 -10.87
N PRO A 39 -4.63 -9.78 -9.59
CA PRO A 39 -4.38 -8.87 -8.48
C PRO A 39 -3.06 -8.12 -8.63
N ILE A 40 -2.97 -6.94 -8.03
CA ILE A 40 -1.79 -6.08 -8.05
C ILE A 40 -0.59 -6.84 -7.49
N GLY A 41 0.53 -6.82 -8.20
CA GLY A 41 1.78 -7.42 -7.76
C GLY A 41 1.80 -8.95 -7.80
N ASN A 42 0.91 -9.61 -8.56
CA ASN A 42 0.91 -11.06 -8.71
C ASN A 42 1.19 -11.49 -10.15
N ASN A 43 2.03 -12.51 -10.33
CA ASN A 43 2.23 -13.15 -11.63
C ASN A 43 1.40 -14.45 -11.76
N ASP A 44 1.50 -15.11 -12.92
CA ASP A 44 0.76 -16.35 -13.19
C ASP A 44 1.25 -17.55 -12.35
N ALA A 45 2.42 -17.45 -11.74
CA ALA A 45 2.98 -18.48 -10.87
C ALA A 45 2.56 -18.29 -9.39
N GLY A 46 1.79 -17.23 -9.06
CA GLY A 46 1.43 -16.90 -7.68
C GLY A 46 2.53 -16.20 -6.89
N GLU A 47 3.62 -15.78 -7.57
CA GLU A 47 4.65 -14.98 -6.89
C GLU A 47 4.18 -13.53 -6.73
N THR A 48 4.55 -12.92 -5.61
CA THR A 48 4.17 -11.55 -5.28
C THR A 48 5.35 -10.59 -5.39
N PHE A 49 5.05 -9.33 -5.74
CA PHE A 49 6.06 -8.30 -5.99
C PHE A 49 5.65 -6.96 -5.37
N PRO A 50 6.63 -6.13 -4.96
CA PRO A 50 6.36 -4.73 -4.68
C PRO A 50 5.79 -4.05 -5.93
N ALA A 51 4.59 -3.47 -5.80
CA ALA A 51 3.82 -3.01 -6.95
C ALA A 51 3.05 -1.71 -6.71
N LEU A 52 2.81 -1.31 -5.46
CA LEU A 52 2.05 -0.10 -5.11
C LEU A 52 2.95 1.04 -4.64
N GLN A 53 2.59 2.24 -5.08
CA GLN A 53 3.20 3.49 -4.64
C GLN A 53 2.12 4.57 -4.53
N PRO A 54 2.12 5.42 -3.49
CA PRO A 54 1.21 6.56 -3.44
C PRO A 54 1.63 7.65 -4.43
N TRP A 55 0.65 8.20 -5.12
CA TRP A 55 0.80 9.31 -6.05
C TRP A 55 -0.11 10.47 -5.67
N THR A 56 0.35 11.65 -5.98
CA THR A 56 -0.42 12.88 -5.80
C THR A 56 -0.56 13.65 -7.10
N ALA A 57 -1.56 14.49 -7.15
CA ALA A 57 -1.70 15.50 -8.19
C ALA A 57 -2.28 16.78 -7.60
N SER A 58 -1.94 17.91 -8.21
CA SER A 58 -2.49 19.22 -7.88
C SER A 58 -3.05 19.90 -9.12
N SER A 59 -4.06 20.72 -8.90
CA SER A 59 -4.66 21.59 -9.92
C SER A 59 -4.87 23.00 -9.35
N ASN A 60 -4.52 24.00 -10.13
CA ASN A 60 -4.67 25.41 -9.79
C ASN A 60 -5.73 26.11 -10.67
N ASP A 61 -6.48 25.35 -11.45
CA ASP A 61 -7.45 25.84 -12.43
C ASP A 61 -8.79 25.09 -12.33
N ASN A 62 -9.22 24.80 -11.11
CA ASN A 62 -10.46 24.09 -10.80
C ASN A 62 -10.58 22.71 -11.47
N GLY A 63 -9.45 22.01 -11.61
CA GLY A 63 -9.43 20.66 -12.16
C GLY A 63 -9.30 20.57 -13.68
N ALA A 64 -9.14 21.69 -14.38
CA ALA A 64 -9.00 21.69 -15.83
C ALA A 64 -7.65 21.07 -16.26
N THR A 65 -6.58 21.33 -15.50
CA THR A 65 -5.27 20.69 -15.69
C THR A 65 -4.71 20.17 -14.36
N TRP A 66 -3.89 19.12 -14.44
CA TRP A 66 -3.31 18.45 -13.28
C TRP A 66 -1.82 18.23 -13.43
N THR A 67 -1.07 18.61 -12.41
CA THR A 67 0.34 18.25 -12.25
C THR A 67 0.45 17.04 -11.33
N ARG A 68 1.12 15.98 -11.76
CA ARG A 68 1.25 14.70 -11.04
C ARG A 68 2.68 14.50 -10.55
N SER A 69 2.82 13.94 -9.36
CA SER A 69 4.10 13.49 -8.82
C SER A 69 3.90 12.27 -7.91
N ALA A 70 4.92 11.42 -7.82
CA ALA A 70 4.97 10.45 -6.74
C ALA A 70 5.07 11.20 -5.40
N VAL A 71 4.42 10.69 -4.36
CA VAL A 71 4.60 11.25 -3.02
C VAL A 71 6.08 11.17 -2.65
N PRO A 72 6.69 12.30 -2.18
CA PRO A 72 8.14 12.39 -2.08
C PRO A 72 8.72 11.59 -0.90
N LEU A 73 8.86 10.31 -1.08
CA LEU A 73 9.67 9.45 -0.21
C LEU A 73 10.56 8.50 -1.04
N GLY A 74 10.86 8.91 -2.29
CA GLY A 74 11.59 8.09 -3.27
C GLY A 74 10.70 7.04 -3.95
N PRO A 75 11.18 6.37 -4.98
CA PRO A 75 10.45 5.32 -5.70
C PRO A 75 10.43 4.02 -4.88
N VAL A 76 9.80 4.06 -3.71
CA VAL A 76 9.63 2.87 -2.88
C VAL A 76 8.29 2.23 -3.24
N LEU A 77 8.36 1.06 -3.82
CA LEU A 77 7.19 0.23 -4.08
C LEU A 77 6.91 -0.64 -2.86
N SER A 78 5.65 -0.72 -2.49
CA SER A 78 5.15 -1.60 -1.43
C SER A 78 4.53 -2.85 -2.03
N ASN A 79 4.69 -3.99 -1.35
CA ASN A 79 4.00 -5.23 -1.71
C ASN A 79 2.70 -5.35 -0.92
N PRO A 80 1.52 -5.10 -1.55
CA PRO A 80 0.23 -5.12 -0.87
C PRO A 80 -0.28 -6.53 -0.59
N ASN A 81 0.47 -7.56 -0.98
CA ASN A 81 0.08 -8.95 -0.81
C ASN A 81 0.49 -9.52 0.54
N TYR A 82 1.40 -8.85 1.28
CA TYR A 82 1.72 -9.27 2.64
C TYR A 82 0.50 -9.19 3.55
N GLU A 83 0.26 -10.25 4.31
CA GLU A 83 -0.91 -10.35 5.17
C GLU A 83 -0.62 -10.96 6.54
N GLN A 84 -1.41 -10.54 7.52
CA GLN A 84 -1.44 -11.14 8.85
C GLN A 84 -2.68 -12.00 9.08
N PHE A 85 -3.57 -12.07 8.11
CA PHE A 85 -4.86 -12.71 8.26
C PHE A 85 -4.88 -14.03 7.50
N ASP A 86 -5.44 -15.02 8.17
CA ASP A 86 -5.62 -16.36 7.64
C ASP A 86 -6.29 -16.31 6.25
N ASN A 87 -5.58 -16.83 5.25
CA ASN A 87 -6.09 -17.11 3.90
C ASN A 87 -6.67 -15.89 3.15
N ARG A 88 -5.97 -14.79 3.16
CA ARG A 88 -6.35 -13.62 2.38
C ARG A 88 -5.76 -13.69 0.98
N ALA A 89 -6.59 -14.01 0.01
CA ALA A 89 -6.18 -14.21 -1.38
C ALA A 89 -6.15 -12.92 -2.24
N VAL A 90 -6.19 -11.74 -1.63
CA VAL A 90 -6.25 -10.46 -2.35
C VAL A 90 -5.33 -9.41 -1.72
N PRO A 91 -4.68 -8.57 -2.54
CA PRO A 91 -3.91 -7.43 -2.04
C PRO A 91 -4.77 -6.52 -1.18
N PHE A 92 -4.23 -6.03 -0.08
CA PHE A 92 -4.91 -5.11 0.80
C PHE A 92 -4.00 -3.98 1.24
N ALA A 93 -4.36 -2.76 0.91
CA ALA A 93 -3.58 -1.56 1.17
C ALA A 93 -4.19 -0.67 2.27
N GLY A 94 -4.86 -1.28 3.26
CA GLY A 94 -5.71 -0.55 4.19
C GLY A 94 -7.01 -0.09 3.50
N ASP A 95 -7.95 0.42 4.27
CA ASP A 95 -9.24 0.87 3.71
C ASP A 95 -9.16 2.27 3.11
N TYR A 96 -8.13 3.07 3.46
CA TYR A 96 -8.08 4.49 3.09
C TYR A 96 -6.66 5.01 2.89
N LEU A 97 -6.52 5.91 1.91
CA LEU A 97 -5.53 6.98 1.91
C LEU A 97 -6.27 8.27 2.26
N TRP A 98 -5.54 9.23 2.81
CA TRP A 98 -6.12 10.52 3.14
C TRP A 98 -5.21 11.65 2.65
N ILE A 99 -5.85 12.72 2.17
CA ILE A 99 -5.18 13.98 1.89
C ILE A 99 -5.96 15.14 2.50
N THR A 100 -5.25 16.06 3.11
CA THR A 100 -5.86 17.27 3.65
C THR A 100 -5.00 18.49 3.33
N SER A 101 -5.62 19.65 3.23
CA SER A 101 -4.94 20.92 3.00
C SER A 101 -5.40 21.99 3.98
N VAL A 102 -4.45 22.80 4.45
CA VAL A 102 -4.70 24.00 5.25
C VAL A 102 -3.75 25.10 4.77
N GLY A 103 -4.27 26.07 4.08
CA GLY A 103 -3.47 27.07 3.38
C GLY A 103 -2.63 26.40 2.29
N GLN A 104 -1.31 26.63 2.32
CA GLN A 104 -0.37 26.03 1.36
C GLN A 104 0.21 24.70 1.86
N ASN A 105 -0.19 24.24 3.04
CA ASN A 105 0.29 22.98 3.57
C ASN A 105 -0.67 21.86 3.16
N VAL A 106 -0.16 20.89 2.44
CA VAL A 106 -0.90 19.70 2.01
C VAL A 106 -0.23 18.49 2.65
N PHE A 107 -1.01 17.64 3.28
CA PHE A 107 -0.52 16.47 3.98
C PHE A 107 -1.29 15.23 3.51
N ALA A 108 -0.57 14.19 3.11
CA ALA A 108 -1.11 12.90 2.74
C ALA A 108 -0.65 11.81 3.70
N THR A 109 -1.54 10.84 4.00
CA THR A 109 -1.23 9.66 4.81
C THR A 109 -1.70 8.39 4.12
N TRP A 110 -0.97 7.30 4.31
CA TRP A 110 -1.26 6.01 3.71
C TRP A 110 -0.70 4.86 4.52
N THR A 111 -1.21 3.65 4.28
CA THR A 111 -0.64 2.40 4.78
C THR A 111 0.47 1.93 3.83
N ASP A 112 1.57 1.40 4.35
CA ASP A 112 2.74 1.04 3.56
C ASP A 112 3.40 -0.24 4.09
N TRP A 113 3.90 -1.07 3.19
CA TRP A 113 4.56 -2.35 3.50
C TRP A 113 6.06 -2.33 3.28
N ARG A 114 6.68 -1.16 3.04
CA ARG A 114 8.11 -1.07 2.71
C ARG A 114 9.05 -1.68 3.75
N ASN A 115 8.61 -1.75 5.00
CA ASN A 115 9.36 -2.32 6.11
C ASN A 115 8.81 -3.69 6.56
N THR A 116 7.82 -4.24 5.87
CA THR A 116 7.25 -5.54 6.21
C THR A 116 8.30 -6.63 6.04
N VAL A 117 8.40 -7.51 7.02
CA VAL A 117 9.33 -8.64 7.04
C VAL A 117 8.56 -9.89 6.69
N ALA A 118 8.96 -10.54 5.60
CA ALA A 118 8.36 -11.79 5.16
C ALA A 118 8.61 -12.93 6.17
N GLY A 119 7.60 -13.77 6.34
CA GLY A 119 7.64 -14.91 7.27
C GLY A 119 6.74 -16.05 6.84
N THR A 120 6.17 -16.74 7.81
CA THR A 120 5.16 -17.78 7.61
C THR A 120 4.06 -17.62 8.63
N ASP A 121 2.82 -17.81 8.22
CA ASP A 121 1.69 -17.83 9.13
C ASP A 121 1.43 -19.26 9.64
N PRO A 122 1.57 -19.53 10.96
CA PRO A 122 1.31 -20.85 11.51
C PRO A 122 -0.16 -21.26 11.46
N ARG A 123 -1.06 -20.35 11.13
CA ARG A 123 -2.49 -20.65 10.94
C ARG A 123 -2.76 -21.31 9.59
N GLU A 124 -1.87 -21.13 8.63
CA GLU A 124 -1.95 -21.68 7.27
C GLU A 124 -0.82 -22.66 6.97
N PRO A 125 -0.76 -23.81 7.65
CA PRO A 125 0.28 -24.80 7.39
C PRO A 125 0.14 -25.35 5.97
N GLY A 126 1.05 -24.98 5.09
CA GLY A 126 1.04 -25.37 3.68
C GLY A 126 0.63 -24.28 2.70
N ALA A 127 0.28 -23.08 3.15
CA ALA A 127 0.22 -21.92 2.29
C ALA A 127 1.61 -21.63 1.70
N THR A 128 1.67 -21.44 0.40
CA THR A 128 2.92 -21.24 -0.35
C THR A 128 2.90 -19.99 -1.21
N ASP A 129 2.03 -19.05 -0.90
CA ASP A 129 1.91 -17.80 -1.65
C ASP A 129 3.06 -16.82 -1.36
N HIS A 130 3.86 -17.11 -0.32
CA HIS A 130 5.03 -16.30 0.09
C HIS A 130 4.68 -14.86 0.47
N ALA A 131 3.45 -14.64 0.90
CA ALA A 131 2.94 -13.31 1.24
C ALA A 131 2.72 -13.11 2.74
N ASP A 132 3.09 -14.07 3.57
CA ASP A 132 2.94 -13.96 5.02
C ASP A 132 3.90 -12.96 5.64
N VAL A 133 3.43 -12.25 6.66
CA VAL A 133 4.26 -11.44 7.54
C VAL A 133 4.92 -12.31 8.60
N LEU A 134 6.17 -12.02 8.93
CA LEU A 134 6.88 -12.69 10.01
C LEU A 134 6.13 -12.55 11.34
N GLN A 135 5.74 -13.69 11.92
CA GLN A 135 5.05 -13.73 13.20
C GLN A 135 6.05 -13.66 14.36
N CYS A 136 5.84 -12.74 15.28
CA CYS A 136 6.64 -12.57 16.48
C CYS A 136 5.92 -13.08 17.76
N ARG A 137 4.87 -13.85 17.56
CA ARG A 137 4.10 -14.54 18.62
C ARG A 137 3.94 -16.00 18.28
N THR A 138 3.70 -16.81 19.29
CA THR A 138 3.41 -18.23 19.12
C THR A 138 1.91 -18.45 19.05
N TYR A 139 1.44 -19.10 17.99
CA TYR A 139 0.05 -19.50 17.83
C TYR A 139 -0.17 -20.93 18.29
N ASP A 140 -1.11 -21.14 19.20
CA ASP A 140 -1.58 -22.47 19.60
C ASP A 140 -2.78 -22.86 18.71
N THR A 141 -2.57 -23.83 17.83
CA THR A 141 -3.60 -24.29 16.87
C THR A 141 -4.75 -25.02 17.54
N ALA A 142 -4.57 -25.58 18.74
CA ALA A 142 -5.61 -26.28 19.47
C ALA A 142 -6.57 -25.30 20.20
N THR A 143 -6.03 -24.31 20.85
CA THR A 143 -6.80 -23.30 21.59
C THR A 143 -7.14 -22.07 20.75
N LYS A 144 -6.52 -21.93 19.56
CA LYS A 144 -6.62 -20.75 18.69
C LYS A 144 -6.24 -19.45 19.38
N THR A 145 -5.22 -19.49 20.20
CA THR A 145 -4.74 -18.33 20.98
C THR A 145 -3.30 -17.99 20.66
N TRP A 146 -2.98 -16.71 20.71
CA TRP A 146 -1.62 -16.20 20.61
C TRP A 146 -0.98 -16.03 21.99
N SER A 147 0.31 -16.36 22.10
CA SER A 147 1.08 -16.19 23.32
C SER A 147 2.51 -15.73 23.02
N GLY A 148 3.14 -15.16 24.02
CA GLY A 148 4.48 -14.56 23.88
C GLY A 148 4.41 -13.29 23.01
N ASP A 149 5.47 -12.49 23.09
CA ASP A 149 5.65 -11.31 22.25
C ASP A 149 7.15 -11.05 22.13
N THR A 150 7.70 -11.40 20.99
CA THR A 150 9.11 -11.14 20.64
C THR A 150 9.24 -10.03 19.59
N CYS A 151 8.14 -9.33 19.30
CA CYS A 151 8.13 -8.22 18.36
C CYS A 151 9.08 -7.12 18.81
N PRO A 152 9.87 -6.55 17.90
CA PRO A 152 10.63 -5.35 18.21
C PRO A 152 9.67 -4.20 18.57
N ARG A 153 10.01 -3.46 19.65
CA ARG A 153 9.14 -2.38 20.13
C ARG A 153 9.05 -1.17 19.19
N ASN A 154 9.93 -1.09 18.24
CA ASN A 154 9.99 -0.03 17.22
C ASN A 154 9.19 -0.36 15.96
N GLY A 155 8.38 -1.40 15.97
CA GLY A 155 7.54 -1.80 14.83
C GLY A 155 8.31 -2.45 13.70
N GLY A 156 7.70 -2.53 12.52
CA GLY A 156 8.41 -2.87 11.29
C GLY A 156 8.31 -4.33 10.85
N LEU A 157 7.47 -5.15 11.47
CA LEU A 157 7.23 -6.51 10.96
C LEU A 157 6.04 -6.58 10.00
N ASP A 158 5.09 -5.67 10.17
CA ASP A 158 3.89 -5.55 9.35
C ASP A 158 3.81 -4.16 8.68
N GLN A 159 2.67 -3.87 8.10
CA GLN A 159 2.35 -2.58 7.51
C GLN A 159 2.39 -1.46 8.56
N ASP A 160 2.86 -0.31 8.13
CA ASP A 160 2.96 0.91 8.93
C ASP A 160 2.13 2.05 8.31
N ILE A 161 1.81 3.06 9.11
CA ILE A 161 1.20 4.30 8.62
C ILE A 161 2.33 5.31 8.31
N TYR A 162 2.34 5.76 7.07
CA TYR A 162 3.24 6.81 6.58
C TYR A 162 2.50 8.10 6.28
N GLY A 163 3.23 9.19 6.30
CA GLY A 163 2.70 10.48 5.91
C GLY A 163 3.78 11.37 5.28
N SER A 164 3.36 12.29 4.43
CA SER A 164 4.24 13.25 3.78
C SER A 164 3.56 14.59 3.58
N VAL A 165 4.35 15.65 3.65
CA VAL A 165 3.96 16.96 3.12
C VAL A 165 4.07 16.90 1.60
N VAL A 166 3.04 17.34 0.91
CA VAL A 166 2.93 17.37 -0.54
C VAL A 166 2.93 18.83 -0.98
N HIS A 167 3.75 19.18 -1.96
CA HIS A 167 3.86 20.54 -2.51
C HIS A 167 3.53 20.56 -4.00
#